data_cba669b52122b1a5f4f6dd91c22b9e28
#
_entry.id   cba669b52122b1a5f4f6dd91c22b9e28
#
_cell.length_a   1.000
_cell.length_b   1.000
_cell.length_c   1.000
_cell.angle_alpha   90.00
_cell.angle_beta   90.00
_cell.angle_gamma   90.00
#
_symmetry.space_group_name_H-M   'P 1'
#
loop_
_entity.id
_entity.type
_entity.pdbx_description
1 polymer ?
#
loop_
_entity_poly.entity_id
_entity_poly.type
_entity_poly.pdbx_seq_one_letter_code
_entity_poly.pdbx_strand_id
1 'polypeptide(L)'
;MNALARPTLFAFLLVFLPFAHAASQTEMARDCDAEIEKVERRISDARRKPEFKSERGRQALSSADRSLNQARKHAAKSEFRHCLDETKKSRAQISGR
;
A
#
# COMPACT_ATOMS: atom_id res chain seq x y z
N MET A 1 -49.30 0.97 -12.92
CA MET A 1 -48.25 1.53 -13.80
C MET A 1 -47.16 2.22 -13.01
N ASN A 2 -47.50 3.04 -12.03
CA ASN A 2 -46.47 3.72 -11.26
C ASN A 2 -45.65 2.79 -10.37
N ALA A 3 -46.19 1.65 -10.01
CA ALA A 3 -45.49 0.68 -9.17
C ALA A 3 -44.30 0.01 -9.88
N LEU A 4 -44.27 0.01 -11.21
CA LEU A 4 -43.17 -0.59 -11.98
C LEU A 4 -41.94 0.32 -12.08
N ALA A 5 -42.13 1.62 -12.00
CA ALA A 5 -41.02 2.58 -12.07
C ALA A 5 -40.16 2.59 -10.80
N ARG A 6 -40.78 2.38 -9.64
CA ARG A 6 -40.10 2.41 -8.34
C ARG A 6 -39.04 1.33 -8.18
N PRO A 7 -39.31 0.04 -8.49
CA PRO A 7 -38.27 -0.99 -8.36
C PRO A 7 -37.07 -0.74 -9.26
N THR A 8 -37.30 -0.18 -10.42
CA THR A 8 -36.23 0.12 -11.37
C THR A 8 -35.26 1.17 -10.82
N LEU A 9 -35.80 2.21 -10.16
CA LEU A 9 -35.00 3.27 -9.55
C LEU A 9 -34.16 2.74 -8.38
N PHE A 10 -34.74 1.86 -7.59
CA PHE A 10 -34.02 1.25 -6.47
C PHE A 10 -32.86 0.40 -6.93
N ALA A 11 -33.05 -0.38 -7.99
CA ALA A 11 -31.99 -1.21 -8.56
C ALA A 11 -30.84 -0.34 -9.05
N PHE A 12 -31.14 0.82 -9.61
CA PHE A 12 -30.13 1.74 -10.12
C PHE A 12 -29.24 2.30 -8.98
N LEU A 13 -29.86 2.67 -7.86
CA LEU A 13 -29.13 3.19 -6.70
C LEU A 13 -28.20 2.14 -6.10
N LEU A 14 -28.63 0.89 -6.04
CA LEU A 14 -27.81 -0.20 -5.52
C LEU A 14 -26.55 -0.45 -6.34
N VAL A 15 -26.64 -0.27 -7.65
CA VAL A 15 -25.49 -0.44 -8.56
C VAL A 15 -24.44 0.66 -8.33
N PHE A 16 -24.86 1.85 -7.94
CA PHE A 16 -23.94 2.97 -7.72
C PHE A 16 -23.00 2.76 -6.54
N LEU A 17 -23.47 2.20 -5.44
CA LEU A 17 -22.69 2.00 -4.21
C LEU A 17 -21.47 1.08 -4.42
N PRO A 18 -21.59 -0.10 -5.05
CA PRO A 18 -20.41 -0.93 -5.29
C PRO A 18 -19.38 -0.28 -6.20
N PHE A 19 -19.81 0.57 -7.10
CA PHE A 19 -18.92 1.27 -8.03
C PHE A 19 -17.99 2.24 -7.31
N ALA A 20 -18.51 3.02 -6.37
CA ALA A 20 -17.73 3.97 -5.57
C ALA A 20 -16.69 3.23 -4.72
N HIS A 21 -17.07 2.08 -4.16
CA HIS A 21 -16.17 1.26 -3.36
C HIS A 21 -15.00 0.71 -4.18
N ALA A 22 -15.26 0.26 -5.39
CA ALA A 22 -14.23 -0.24 -6.30
C ALA A 22 -13.23 0.85 -6.70
N ALA A 23 -13.70 2.09 -6.92
CA ALA A 23 -12.83 3.22 -7.25
C ALA A 23 -11.84 3.54 -6.11
N SER A 24 -12.31 3.52 -4.86
CA SER A 24 -11.47 3.74 -3.68
C SER A 24 -10.40 2.65 -3.55
N GLN A 25 -10.75 1.39 -3.78
CA GLN A 25 -9.81 0.28 -3.76
C GLN A 25 -8.74 0.43 -4.83
N THR A 26 -9.12 0.89 -6.00
CA THR A 26 -8.19 1.09 -7.12
C THR A 26 -7.15 2.17 -6.78
N GLU A 27 -7.57 3.26 -6.15
CA GLU A 27 -6.66 4.31 -5.73
C GLU A 27 -5.66 3.79 -4.70
N MET A 28 -6.14 3.05 -3.71
CA MET A 28 -5.28 2.47 -2.69
C MET A 28 -4.28 1.48 -3.28
N ALA A 29 -4.70 0.71 -4.29
CA ALA A 29 -3.81 -0.22 -4.99
C ALA A 29 -2.67 0.52 -5.67
N ARG A 30 -2.98 1.63 -6.35
CA ARG A 30 -1.96 2.47 -7.00
C ARG A 30 -0.99 3.07 -6.00
N ASP A 31 -1.52 3.58 -4.89
CA ASP A 31 -0.70 4.17 -3.83
C ASP A 31 0.23 3.13 -3.23
N CYS A 32 -0.28 1.92 -2.99
CA CYS A 32 0.51 0.82 -2.47
C CYS A 32 1.67 0.50 -3.42
N ASP A 33 1.40 0.32 -4.70
CA ASP A 33 2.42 0.03 -5.70
C ASP A 33 3.48 1.14 -5.78
N ALA A 34 3.04 2.39 -5.77
CA ALA A 34 3.93 3.54 -5.84
C ALA A 34 4.83 3.61 -4.60
N GLU A 35 4.28 3.35 -3.42
CA GLU A 35 5.05 3.37 -2.19
C GLU A 35 6.05 2.22 -2.12
N ILE A 36 5.68 1.04 -2.60
CA ILE A 36 6.61 -0.10 -2.68
C ILE A 36 7.81 0.29 -3.53
N GLU A 37 7.59 0.87 -4.70
CA GLU A 37 8.68 1.29 -5.59
C GLU A 37 9.58 2.34 -4.95
N LYS A 38 9.01 3.32 -4.28
CA LYS A 38 9.75 4.35 -3.56
C LYS A 38 10.66 3.75 -2.50
N VAL A 39 10.11 2.85 -1.71
CA VAL A 39 10.86 2.22 -0.61
C VAL A 39 11.96 1.33 -1.16
N GLU A 40 11.70 0.59 -2.24
CA GLU A 40 12.73 -0.21 -2.90
C GLU A 40 13.94 0.64 -3.29
N ARG A 41 13.68 1.80 -3.90
CA ARG A 41 14.77 2.71 -4.30
C ARG A 41 15.50 3.27 -3.10
N ARG A 42 14.79 3.64 -2.04
CA ARG A 42 15.42 4.16 -0.82
C ARG A 42 16.29 3.12 -0.14
N ILE A 43 15.85 1.88 -0.08
CA ILE A 43 16.64 0.79 0.49
C ILE A 43 17.90 0.56 -0.36
N SER A 44 17.75 0.54 -1.67
CA SER A 44 18.86 0.38 -2.60
C SER A 44 19.91 1.49 -2.41
N ASP A 45 19.44 2.74 -2.29
CA ASP A 45 20.34 3.87 -2.06
C ASP A 45 21.01 3.80 -0.68
N ALA A 46 20.25 3.41 0.34
CA ALA A 46 20.77 3.30 1.70
C ALA A 46 21.90 2.28 1.80
N ARG A 47 21.81 1.18 1.06
CA ARG A 47 22.84 0.14 1.05
C ARG A 47 24.20 0.67 0.63
N ARG A 48 24.23 1.73 -0.17
CA ARG A 48 25.47 2.33 -0.66
C ARG A 48 26.09 3.32 0.31
N LYS A 49 25.29 3.79 1.29
CA LYS A 49 25.75 4.83 2.23
C LYS A 49 26.62 4.22 3.34
N PRO A 50 27.71 4.89 3.72
CA PRO A 50 28.61 4.37 4.77
C PRO A 50 27.93 4.13 6.09
N GLU A 51 26.96 4.97 6.48
CA GLU A 51 26.27 4.85 7.76
C GLU A 51 25.46 3.55 7.87
N PHE A 52 25.14 2.90 6.76
CA PHE A 52 24.44 1.63 6.76
C PHE A 52 25.38 0.42 6.64
N LYS A 53 26.69 0.65 6.68
CA LYS A 53 27.69 -0.42 6.69
C LYS A 53 27.96 -0.95 8.09
N SER A 54 27.60 -0.19 9.12
CA SER A 54 27.71 -0.62 10.52
C SER A 54 26.71 -1.74 10.81
N GLU A 55 26.89 -2.43 11.92
CA GLU A 55 25.96 -3.46 12.34
C GLU A 55 24.55 -2.92 12.54
N ARG A 56 24.44 -1.76 13.19
CA ARG A 56 23.15 -1.10 13.38
C ARG A 56 22.50 -0.73 12.06
N GLY A 57 23.27 -0.22 11.12
CA GLY A 57 22.79 0.13 9.79
C GLY A 57 22.30 -1.09 9.03
N ARG A 58 23.04 -2.20 9.09
CA ARG A 58 22.61 -3.46 8.44
C ARG A 58 21.34 -4.01 9.07
N GLN A 59 21.18 -3.91 10.40
CA GLN A 59 19.95 -4.31 11.07
C GLN A 59 18.76 -3.46 10.63
N ALA A 60 18.98 -2.16 10.48
CA ALA A 60 17.94 -1.25 9.99
C ALA A 60 17.52 -1.63 8.57
N LEU A 61 18.46 -1.91 7.69
CA LEU A 61 18.17 -2.37 6.33
C LEU A 61 17.40 -3.69 6.32
N SER A 62 17.82 -4.63 7.17
CA SER A 62 17.14 -5.92 7.29
C SER A 62 15.70 -5.76 7.74
N SER A 63 15.45 -4.87 8.71
CA SER A 63 14.11 -4.56 9.19
C SER A 63 13.26 -3.91 8.10
N ALA A 64 13.87 -2.98 7.34
CA ALA A 64 13.20 -2.32 6.24
C ALA A 64 12.81 -3.32 5.15
N ASP A 65 13.70 -4.24 4.82
CA ASP A 65 13.43 -5.30 3.83
C ASP A 65 12.28 -6.19 4.29
N ARG A 66 12.21 -6.55 5.57
CA ARG A 66 11.12 -7.37 6.09
C ARG A 66 9.78 -6.65 5.98
N SER A 67 9.74 -5.37 6.36
CA SER A 67 8.50 -4.60 6.24
C SER A 67 8.09 -4.45 4.78
N LEU A 68 9.04 -4.26 3.88
CA LEU A 68 8.74 -4.18 2.45
C LEU A 68 8.18 -5.50 1.92
N ASN A 69 8.73 -6.62 2.35
CA ASN A 69 8.21 -7.94 1.96
C ASN A 69 6.79 -8.16 2.49
N GLN A 70 6.50 -7.70 3.71
CA GLN A 70 5.14 -7.75 4.25
C GLN A 70 4.20 -6.88 3.42
N ALA A 71 4.66 -5.70 3.01
CA ALA A 71 3.86 -4.82 2.14
C ALA A 71 3.48 -5.54 0.85
N ARG A 72 4.45 -6.22 0.21
CA ARG A 72 4.20 -6.98 -1.02
C ARG A 72 3.19 -8.11 -0.80
N LYS A 73 3.29 -8.82 0.32
CA LYS A 73 2.34 -9.89 0.65
C LYS A 73 0.93 -9.36 0.84
N HIS A 74 0.79 -8.22 1.52
CA HIS A 74 -0.52 -7.59 1.69
C HIS A 74 -1.07 -7.11 0.34
N ALA A 75 -0.22 -6.52 -0.50
CA ALA A 75 -0.62 -6.09 -1.84
C ALA A 75 -1.16 -7.26 -2.67
N ALA A 76 -0.51 -8.41 -2.60
CA ALA A 76 -0.94 -9.61 -3.34
C ALA A 76 -2.31 -10.10 -2.89
N LYS A 77 -2.71 -9.81 -1.66
CA LYS A 77 -4.02 -10.17 -1.10
C LYS A 77 -5.03 -9.03 -1.22
N SER A 78 -4.69 -7.95 -1.88
CA SER A 78 -5.50 -6.74 -2.00
C SER A 78 -5.77 -6.05 -0.65
N GLU A 79 -4.89 -6.24 0.31
CA GLU A 79 -4.94 -5.60 1.63
C GLU A 79 -4.11 -4.33 1.57
N PHE A 80 -4.60 -3.34 0.84
CA PHE A 80 -3.81 -2.16 0.47
C PHE A 80 -3.52 -1.22 1.64
N ARG A 81 -4.42 -1.13 2.60
CA ARG A 81 -4.18 -0.35 3.80
C ARG A 81 -2.99 -0.92 4.59
N HIS A 82 -2.95 -2.23 4.75
CA HIS A 82 -1.83 -2.91 5.40
C HIS A 82 -0.53 -2.73 4.61
N CYS A 83 -0.62 -2.79 3.28
CA CYS A 83 0.52 -2.50 2.41
C CYS A 83 1.09 -1.12 2.70
N LEU A 84 0.24 -0.10 2.75
CA LEU A 84 0.67 1.28 3.01
C LEU A 84 1.27 1.43 4.41
N ASP A 85 0.71 0.77 5.41
CA ASP A 85 1.26 0.79 6.77
C ASP A 85 2.65 0.16 6.82
N GLU A 86 2.85 -0.96 6.12
CA GLU A 86 4.14 -1.63 6.09
C GLU A 86 5.19 -0.85 5.31
N THR A 87 4.81 -0.14 4.24
CA THR A 87 5.74 0.72 3.52
C THR A 87 6.18 1.90 4.39
N LYS A 88 5.28 2.44 5.21
CA LYS A 88 5.62 3.48 6.20
C LYS A 88 6.63 2.97 7.21
N LYS A 89 6.42 1.78 7.74
CA LYS A 89 7.35 1.15 8.68
C LYS A 89 8.73 0.97 8.06
N SER A 90 8.76 0.45 6.84
CA SER A 90 10.00 0.25 6.12
C SER A 90 10.77 1.55 5.96
N ARG A 91 10.08 2.60 5.53
CA ARG A 91 10.66 3.93 5.36
C ARG A 91 11.23 4.47 6.68
N ALA A 92 10.49 4.29 7.76
CA ALA A 92 10.91 4.76 9.09
C ALA A 92 12.19 4.10 9.57
N GLN A 93 12.43 2.83 9.21
CA GLN A 93 13.64 2.10 9.60
C GLN A 93 14.91 2.72 9.04
N ILE A 94 14.82 3.38 7.90
CA ILE A 94 15.99 3.94 7.22
C ILE A 94 16.02 5.47 7.20
N SER A 95 14.95 6.15 7.62
CA SER A 95 14.85 7.61 7.57
C SER A 95 15.43 8.31 8.79
N GLY A 96 15.52 7.66 9.90
CA GLY A 96 15.99 8.26 11.15
C GLY A 96 17.50 8.26 11.31
N ARG A 97 18.25 8.12 10.19
CA ARG A 97 19.71 7.97 10.21
C ARG A 97 20.46 8.98 9.29
#